data_49c06751d5a5a56b27effe6786587fc3
#
_entry.id   49c06751d5a5a56b27effe6786587fc3
#
_cell.length_a   1.000
_cell.length_b   1.000
_cell.length_c   1.000
_cell.angle_alpha   90.00
_cell.angle_beta   90.00
_cell.angle_gamma   90.00
#
_symmetry.space_group_name_H-M   'P 1'
#
loop_
_entity.id
_entity.type
_entity.pdbx_description
1 polymer ?
#
loop_
_entity_poly.entity_id
_entity_poly.type
_entity_poly.pdbx_seq_one_letter_code
_entity_poly.pdbx_strand_id
1 'polypeptide(L)'
;MDMSAAYWKAVRENLREAAIVFDKFHIVKLVNEKLDELRRDLVRQAEGLLNTSIKGLRYLLLTRRDHLAADKQHALDEALKFNQPLFTAYYLKEELSLLWEQPTAAAMEAFLKGWCCRATQTGIRLFQSLAKTLLSHCSGILSGFTHRINSGRMEGINNKIRTLTRSAYGYRDEGFFFLKLYNLHRSRRELVG
;
A
#
# COMPACT_ATOMS: atom_id res chain seq x y z
N MET A 1 -0.53 -0.73 -12.05
CA MET A 1 -1.43 -1.88 -11.72
C MET A 1 -1.15 -2.40 -10.32
N ASP A 2 -2.02 -3.24 -9.78
CA ASP A 2 -1.78 -4.02 -8.56
C ASP A 2 -0.73 -5.12 -8.80
N MET A 3 -0.02 -5.54 -7.75
CA MET A 3 0.96 -6.63 -7.79
C MET A 3 0.32 -8.04 -7.81
N SER A 4 -0.92 -8.16 -8.29
CA SER A 4 -1.60 -9.44 -8.45
C SER A 4 -0.91 -10.32 -9.48
N ALA A 5 -0.57 -11.56 -9.11
CA ALA A 5 0.07 -12.52 -10.01
C ALA A 5 -0.78 -12.81 -11.25
N ALA A 6 -2.11 -12.81 -11.11
CA ALA A 6 -3.03 -13.05 -12.23
C ALA A 6 -2.97 -11.90 -13.25
N TYR A 7 -3.01 -10.65 -12.80
CA TYR A 7 -2.87 -9.50 -13.70
C TYR A 7 -1.50 -9.44 -14.35
N TRP A 8 -0.45 -9.70 -13.59
CA TRP A 8 0.92 -9.74 -14.10
C TRP A 8 1.07 -10.77 -15.23
N LYS A 9 0.55 -11.99 -15.01
CA LYS A 9 0.56 -13.06 -16.01
C LYS A 9 -0.24 -12.65 -17.25
N ALA A 10 -1.46 -12.16 -17.09
CA ALA A 10 -2.31 -11.74 -18.20
C ALA A 10 -1.66 -10.65 -19.06
N VAL A 11 -1.02 -9.64 -18.44
CA VAL A 11 -0.31 -8.59 -19.18
C VAL A 11 0.89 -9.15 -19.94
N ARG A 12 1.69 -10.01 -19.32
CA ARG A 12 2.85 -10.65 -19.96
C ARG A 12 2.47 -11.50 -21.16
N GLU A 13 1.35 -12.21 -21.09
CA GLU A 13 0.88 -13.11 -22.16
C GLU A 13 0.25 -12.34 -23.32
N ASN A 14 -0.51 -11.27 -23.04
CA ASN A 14 -1.34 -10.58 -24.03
C ASN A 14 -0.78 -9.22 -24.49
N LEU A 15 0.07 -8.56 -23.69
CA LEU A 15 0.60 -7.22 -23.94
C LEU A 15 2.11 -7.19 -23.74
N ARG A 16 2.84 -7.95 -24.55
CA ARG A 16 4.29 -8.18 -24.40
C ARG A 16 5.15 -6.90 -24.43
N GLU A 17 4.71 -5.90 -25.18
CA GLU A 17 5.37 -4.60 -25.35
C GLU A 17 5.03 -3.60 -24.20
N ALA A 18 4.05 -3.93 -23.36
CA ALA A 18 3.60 -3.01 -22.32
C ALA A 18 4.56 -2.95 -21.14
N ALA A 19 4.97 -1.74 -20.75
CA ALA A 19 5.69 -1.53 -19.50
C ALA A 19 4.76 -1.73 -18.31
N ILE A 20 5.12 -2.64 -17.40
CA ILE A 20 4.37 -2.87 -16.17
C ILE A 20 4.83 -1.85 -15.13
N VAL A 21 3.89 -1.09 -14.59
CA VAL A 21 4.12 -0.13 -13.51
C VAL A 21 3.28 -0.54 -12.30
N PHE A 22 3.96 -0.78 -11.16
CA PHE A 22 3.28 -0.99 -9.88
C PHE A 22 3.09 0.32 -9.14
N ASP A 23 1.87 0.55 -8.65
CA ASP A 23 1.53 1.77 -7.94
C ASP A 23 2.09 1.76 -6.52
N LYS A 24 2.67 2.90 -6.12
CA LYS A 24 3.11 3.20 -4.76
C LYS A 24 2.05 2.82 -3.71
N PHE A 25 0.79 3.15 -3.96
CA PHE A 25 -0.30 2.88 -3.02
C PHE A 25 -0.39 1.38 -2.66
N HIS A 26 -0.28 0.49 -3.65
CA HIS A 26 -0.36 -0.95 -3.42
C HIS A 26 0.84 -1.49 -2.64
N ILE A 27 2.03 -0.91 -2.83
CA ILE A 27 3.22 -1.26 -2.07
C ILE A 27 3.06 -0.83 -0.61
N VAL A 28 2.66 0.43 -0.38
CA VAL A 28 2.41 0.96 0.97
C VAL A 28 1.32 0.15 1.69
N LYS A 29 0.25 -0.19 0.98
CA LYS A 29 -0.83 -1.04 1.51
C LYS A 29 -0.28 -2.41 1.94
N LEU A 30 0.51 -3.06 1.09
CA LEU A 30 1.10 -4.37 1.39
C LEU A 30 1.99 -4.32 2.64
N VAL A 31 2.82 -3.29 2.78
CA VAL A 31 3.68 -3.11 3.96
C VAL A 31 2.83 -2.93 5.22
N ASN A 32 1.80 -2.08 5.15
CA ASN A 32 0.89 -1.84 6.26
C ASN A 32 0.13 -3.12 6.67
N GLU A 33 -0.30 -3.94 5.70
CA GLU A 33 -0.93 -5.23 5.95
C GLU A 33 0.02 -6.18 6.69
N LYS A 34 1.30 -6.25 6.29
CA LYS A 34 2.30 -7.09 6.96
C LYS A 34 2.64 -6.60 8.36
N LEU A 35 2.69 -5.28 8.56
CA LEU A 35 2.88 -4.71 9.90
C LEU A 35 1.68 -4.99 10.82
N ASP A 36 0.46 -4.85 10.33
CA ASP A 36 -0.74 -5.17 11.11
C ASP A 36 -0.89 -6.68 11.38
N GLU A 37 -0.46 -7.52 10.45
CA GLU A 37 -0.39 -8.96 10.63
C GLU A 37 0.58 -9.32 11.76
N LEU A 38 1.80 -8.74 11.76
CA LEU A 38 2.78 -8.91 12.84
C LEU A 38 2.20 -8.45 14.19
N ARG A 39 1.58 -7.26 14.23
CA ARG A 39 0.93 -6.76 15.44
C ARG A 39 -0.11 -7.73 15.97
N ARG A 40 -0.96 -8.29 15.10
CA ARG A 40 -1.99 -9.27 15.50
C ARG A 40 -1.39 -10.58 16.01
N ASP A 41 -0.28 -11.02 15.43
CA ASP A 41 0.44 -12.21 15.90
C ASP A 41 1.02 -11.99 17.29
N LEU A 42 1.64 -10.83 17.51
CA LEU A 42 2.18 -10.46 18.82
C LEU A 42 1.08 -10.30 19.88
N VAL A 43 -0.07 -9.73 19.51
CA VAL A 43 -1.25 -9.65 20.41
C VAL A 43 -1.72 -11.05 20.82
N ARG A 44 -1.73 -12.01 19.90
CA ARG A 44 -2.12 -13.41 20.20
C ARG A 44 -1.14 -14.12 21.12
N GLN A 45 0.14 -13.76 21.08
CA GLN A 45 1.19 -14.34 21.90
C GLN A 45 1.36 -13.63 23.24
N ALA A 46 0.90 -12.38 23.37
CA ALA A 46 1.02 -11.58 24.57
C ALA A 46 -0.13 -11.87 25.55
N GLU A 47 0.22 -11.86 26.85
CA GLU A 47 -0.74 -12.01 27.96
C GLU A 47 -0.92 -10.68 28.72
N GLY A 48 -2.09 -10.49 29.35
CA GLY A 48 -2.35 -9.40 30.25
C GLY A 48 -2.27 -7.99 29.66
N LEU A 49 -1.62 -7.07 30.36
CA LEU A 49 -1.51 -5.64 30.01
C LEU A 49 -0.77 -5.40 28.68
N LEU A 50 0.20 -6.23 28.31
CA LEU A 50 0.93 -6.14 27.05
C LEU A 50 0.00 -6.32 25.84
N ASN A 51 -0.95 -7.25 25.95
CA ASN A 51 -1.95 -7.49 24.90
C ASN A 51 -2.76 -6.21 24.60
N THR A 52 -3.25 -5.56 25.68
CA THR A 52 -4.07 -4.34 25.54
C THR A 52 -3.28 -3.18 24.95
N SER A 53 -2.02 -3.01 25.36
CA SER A 53 -1.14 -1.96 24.85
C SER A 53 -0.87 -2.12 23.35
N ILE A 54 -0.49 -3.32 22.90
CA ILE A 54 -0.22 -3.58 21.46
C ILE A 54 -1.48 -3.47 20.62
N LYS A 55 -2.64 -3.87 21.17
CA LYS A 55 -3.93 -3.82 20.48
C LYS A 55 -4.33 -2.40 20.08
N GLY A 56 -4.09 -1.42 20.97
CA GLY A 56 -4.38 0.00 20.76
C GLY A 56 -3.49 0.69 19.71
N LEU A 57 -2.33 0.10 19.37
CA LEU A 57 -1.34 0.74 18.50
C LEU A 57 -1.69 0.72 17.01
N ARG A 58 -2.73 0.03 16.57
CA ARG A 58 -3.01 -0.18 15.14
C ARG A 58 -2.94 1.10 14.31
N TYR A 59 -3.67 2.13 14.70
CA TYR A 59 -3.74 3.37 13.92
C TYR A 59 -2.42 4.16 13.98
N LEU A 60 -1.73 4.12 15.10
CA LEU A 60 -0.43 4.78 15.26
C LEU A 60 0.63 4.14 14.37
N LEU A 61 0.67 2.81 14.31
CA LEU A 61 1.61 2.05 13.47
C LEU A 61 1.37 2.23 11.97
N LEU A 62 0.11 2.36 11.54
CA LEU A 62 -0.25 2.47 10.14
C LEU A 62 -0.16 3.90 9.60
N THR A 63 -0.18 4.89 10.48
CA THR A 63 0.00 6.30 10.12
C THR A 63 1.49 6.60 9.96
N ARG A 64 1.86 7.46 8.99
CA ARG A 64 3.24 7.97 8.88
C ARG A 64 3.55 8.82 10.11
N ARG A 65 4.81 8.73 10.57
CA ARG A 65 5.25 9.42 11.77
C ARG A 65 5.08 10.94 11.70
N ASP A 66 5.37 11.53 10.56
CA ASP A 66 5.23 12.97 10.29
C ASP A 66 3.78 13.47 10.29
N HIS A 67 2.81 12.57 10.15
CA HIS A 67 1.38 12.88 10.24
C HIS A 67 0.79 12.65 11.64
N LEU A 68 1.59 12.17 12.59
CA LEU A 68 1.16 11.99 13.97
C LEU A 68 1.41 13.27 14.79
N ALA A 69 0.45 13.67 15.63
CA ALA A 69 0.66 14.71 16.63
C ALA A 69 1.72 14.28 17.66
N ALA A 70 2.41 15.23 18.29
CA ALA A 70 3.55 14.98 19.16
C ALA A 70 3.23 14.03 20.34
N ASP A 71 2.06 14.15 20.93
CA ASP A 71 1.56 13.27 21.99
C ASP A 71 1.43 11.81 21.52
N LYS A 72 0.94 11.62 20.29
CA LYS A 72 0.80 10.31 19.66
C LYS A 72 2.14 9.71 19.25
N GLN A 73 3.09 10.54 18.79
CA GLN A 73 4.45 10.09 18.52
C GLN A 73 5.11 9.58 19.79
N HIS A 74 5.00 10.33 20.90
CA HIS A 74 5.53 9.92 22.19
C HIS A 74 4.91 8.59 22.67
N ALA A 75 3.57 8.48 22.61
CA ALA A 75 2.88 7.26 22.98
C ALA A 75 3.31 6.04 22.14
N LEU A 76 3.54 6.24 20.83
CA LEU A 76 4.05 5.21 19.95
C LEU A 76 5.46 4.80 20.34
N ASP A 77 6.36 5.76 20.58
CA ASP A 77 7.75 5.50 20.95
C ASP A 77 7.83 4.72 22.26
N GLU A 78 7.06 5.11 23.28
CA GLU A 78 7.00 4.37 24.54
C GLU A 78 6.53 2.93 24.34
N ALA A 79 5.47 2.73 23.54
CA ALA A 79 4.97 1.39 23.32
C ALA A 79 5.94 0.50 22.50
N LEU A 80 6.68 1.08 21.56
CA LEU A 80 7.66 0.36 20.76
C LEU A 80 8.91 -0.06 21.53
N LYS A 81 9.28 0.62 22.64
CA LYS A 81 10.41 0.25 23.50
C LYS A 81 10.27 -1.17 24.07
N PHE A 82 9.06 -1.62 24.30
CA PHE A 82 8.79 -2.93 24.91
C PHE A 82 8.59 -4.05 23.90
N ASN A 83 8.65 -3.78 22.60
CA ASN A 83 8.44 -4.80 21.57
C ASN A 83 9.41 -4.63 20.40
N GLN A 84 10.58 -5.25 20.51
CA GLN A 84 11.64 -5.15 19.51
C GLN A 84 11.21 -5.55 18.09
N PRO A 85 10.49 -6.66 17.86
CA PRO A 85 10.01 -7.00 16.52
C PRO A 85 9.10 -5.92 15.93
N LEU A 86 8.18 -5.36 16.72
CA LEU A 86 7.27 -4.32 16.26
C LEU A 86 8.00 -3.00 15.98
N PHE A 87 8.96 -2.64 16.84
CA PHE A 87 9.87 -1.51 16.64
C PHE A 87 10.60 -1.64 15.28
N THR A 88 11.26 -2.75 15.05
CA THR A 88 12.02 -3.00 13.83
C THR A 88 11.13 -2.94 12.59
N ALA A 89 9.97 -3.58 12.63
CA ALA A 89 9.02 -3.59 11.52
C ALA A 89 8.45 -2.19 11.22
N TYR A 90 8.16 -1.41 12.26
CA TYR A 90 7.68 -0.04 12.13
C TYR A 90 8.71 0.85 11.41
N TYR A 91 9.96 0.82 11.84
CA TYR A 91 11.01 1.64 11.23
C TYR A 91 11.34 1.18 9.81
N LEU A 92 11.27 -0.10 9.50
CA LEU A 92 11.37 -0.59 8.12
C LEU A 92 10.22 -0.05 7.25
N LYS A 93 8.99 0.03 7.77
CA LYS A 93 7.87 0.64 7.05
C LYS A 93 8.12 2.13 6.78
N GLU A 94 8.57 2.90 7.80
CA GLU A 94 8.89 4.33 7.64
C GLU A 94 10.02 4.52 6.62
N GLU A 95 11.10 3.73 6.72
CA GLU A 95 12.22 3.78 5.80
C GLU A 95 11.79 3.50 4.35
N LEU A 96 10.92 2.52 4.11
CA LEU A 96 10.47 2.21 2.75
C LEU A 96 9.75 3.38 2.09
N SER A 97 9.16 4.29 2.85
CA SER A 97 8.53 5.48 2.31
C SER A 97 9.51 6.40 1.56
N LEU A 98 10.79 6.36 1.90
CA LEU A 98 11.87 7.12 1.26
C LEU A 98 12.25 6.57 -0.13
N LEU A 99 11.75 5.39 -0.50
CA LEU A 99 12.01 4.80 -1.82
C LEU A 99 11.63 5.74 -2.96
N TRP A 100 10.53 6.45 -2.83
CA TRP A 100 10.02 7.37 -3.86
C TRP A 100 10.64 8.76 -3.82
N GLU A 101 11.50 9.03 -2.85
CA GLU A 101 12.25 10.27 -2.70
C GLU A 101 13.66 10.17 -3.33
N GLN A 102 14.01 9.00 -3.86
CA GLN A 102 15.31 8.79 -4.48
C GLN A 102 15.45 9.64 -5.75
N PRO A 103 16.63 10.24 -5.99
CA PRO A 103 16.82 11.19 -7.09
C PRO A 103 16.91 10.53 -8.47
N THR A 104 17.29 9.25 -8.55
CA THR A 104 17.46 8.52 -9.80
C THR A 104 16.92 7.09 -9.71
N ALA A 105 16.61 6.49 -10.86
CA ALA A 105 16.17 5.09 -10.91
C ALA A 105 17.25 4.13 -10.36
N ALA A 106 18.52 4.39 -10.60
CA ALA A 106 19.63 3.61 -10.06
C ALA A 106 19.71 3.71 -8.52
N ALA A 107 19.54 4.92 -7.98
CA ALA A 107 19.47 5.13 -6.52
C ALA A 107 18.25 4.43 -5.91
N MET A 108 17.10 4.50 -6.57
CA MET A 108 15.87 3.80 -6.15
C MET A 108 16.08 2.28 -6.13
N GLU A 109 16.73 1.73 -7.15
CA GLU A 109 17.05 0.30 -7.20
C GLU A 109 18.00 -0.12 -6.08
N ALA A 110 19.09 0.62 -5.88
CA ALA A 110 20.06 0.36 -4.82
C ALA A 110 19.39 0.44 -3.42
N PHE A 111 18.55 1.46 -3.22
CA PHE A 111 17.78 1.62 -1.99
C PHE A 111 16.85 0.43 -1.74
N LEU A 112 16.06 0.03 -2.74
CA LEU A 112 15.13 -1.10 -2.64
C LEU A 112 15.86 -2.40 -2.30
N LYS A 113 16.96 -2.69 -2.99
CA LYS A 113 17.80 -3.88 -2.71
C LYS A 113 18.37 -3.85 -1.30
N GLY A 114 18.91 -2.71 -0.87
CA GLY A 114 19.44 -2.52 0.47
C GLY A 114 18.35 -2.68 1.55
N TRP A 115 17.18 -2.10 1.33
CA TRP A 115 16.03 -2.28 2.22
C TRP A 115 15.61 -3.75 2.31
N CYS A 116 15.51 -4.46 1.20
CA CYS A 116 15.15 -5.87 1.18
C CYS A 116 16.18 -6.75 1.91
N CYS A 117 17.47 -6.42 1.80
CA CYS A 117 18.53 -7.08 2.55
C CYS A 117 18.32 -6.91 4.06
N ARG A 118 18.13 -5.67 4.54
CA ARG A 118 17.86 -5.37 5.95
C ARG A 118 16.60 -6.09 6.45
N ALA A 119 15.49 -6.00 5.70
CA ALA A 119 14.25 -6.67 6.04
C ALA A 119 14.42 -8.19 6.17
N THR A 120 15.25 -8.81 5.33
CA THR A 120 15.57 -10.24 5.40
C THR A 120 16.39 -10.57 6.64
N GLN A 121 17.35 -9.72 7.02
CA GLN A 121 18.24 -9.91 8.18
C GLN A 121 17.51 -9.79 9.53
N THR A 122 16.34 -9.16 9.59
CA THR A 122 15.57 -9.00 10.84
C THR A 122 15.09 -10.32 11.44
N GLY A 123 15.01 -11.38 10.66
CA GLY A 123 14.40 -12.65 11.08
C GLY A 123 12.87 -12.63 11.16
N ILE A 124 12.22 -11.48 10.92
CA ILE A 124 10.76 -11.36 10.93
C ILE A 124 10.18 -11.98 9.64
N ARG A 125 9.59 -13.17 9.75
CA ARG A 125 9.10 -13.96 8.60
C ARG A 125 8.21 -13.16 7.64
N LEU A 126 7.33 -12.30 8.17
CA LEU A 126 6.44 -11.46 7.37
C LEU A 126 7.21 -10.45 6.51
N PHE A 127 8.25 -9.83 7.06
CA PHE A 127 9.09 -8.88 6.35
C PHE A 127 10.08 -9.56 5.41
N GLN A 128 10.55 -10.76 5.72
CA GLN A 128 11.31 -11.59 4.78
C GLN A 128 10.48 -11.97 3.55
N SER A 129 9.21 -12.36 3.75
CA SER A 129 8.28 -12.64 2.65
C SER A 129 8.00 -11.39 1.81
N LEU A 130 7.79 -10.24 2.48
CA LEU A 130 7.60 -8.95 1.83
C LEU A 130 8.81 -8.58 0.96
N ALA A 131 10.03 -8.72 1.49
CA ALA A 131 11.26 -8.43 0.76
C ALA A 131 11.38 -9.29 -0.52
N LYS A 132 11.08 -10.59 -0.43
CA LYS A 132 11.04 -11.48 -1.60
C LYS A 132 10.03 -11.01 -2.65
N THR A 133 8.83 -10.60 -2.21
CA THR A 133 7.80 -10.08 -3.10
C THR A 133 8.26 -8.79 -3.79
N LEU A 134 8.82 -7.83 -3.05
CA LEU A 134 9.30 -6.58 -3.64
C LEU A 134 10.46 -6.79 -4.62
N LEU A 135 11.40 -7.70 -4.31
CA LEU A 135 12.49 -8.05 -5.23
C LEU A 135 11.97 -8.70 -6.53
N SER A 136 11.00 -9.61 -6.44
CA SER A 136 10.42 -10.25 -7.63
C SER A 136 9.65 -9.27 -8.53
N HIS A 137 9.21 -8.14 -7.97
CA HIS A 137 8.49 -7.09 -8.69
C HIS A 137 9.34 -5.83 -8.93
N CYS A 138 10.65 -5.90 -8.69
CA CYS A 138 11.57 -4.77 -8.72
C CYS A 138 11.46 -3.96 -10.01
N SER A 139 11.47 -4.60 -11.18
CA SER A 139 11.39 -3.92 -12.49
C SER A 139 10.14 -3.05 -12.62
N GLY A 140 8.98 -3.58 -12.22
CA GLY A 140 7.72 -2.82 -12.28
C GLY A 140 7.61 -1.71 -11.23
N ILE A 141 8.30 -1.85 -10.09
CA ILE A 141 8.41 -0.79 -9.08
C ILE A 141 9.27 0.36 -9.64
N LEU A 142 10.41 0.03 -10.23
CA LEU A 142 11.32 1.01 -10.85
C LEU A 142 10.72 1.69 -12.07
N SER A 143 9.88 0.99 -12.85
CA SER A 143 9.11 1.59 -13.95
C SER A 143 8.23 2.75 -13.48
N GLY A 144 7.78 2.74 -12.21
CA GLY A 144 7.03 3.84 -11.61
C GLY A 144 7.82 5.15 -11.52
N PHE A 145 9.14 5.08 -11.39
CA PHE A 145 10.02 6.25 -11.41
C PHE A 145 10.04 6.92 -12.80
N THR A 146 10.15 6.12 -13.85
CA THR A 146 10.21 6.60 -15.24
C THR A 146 8.87 7.14 -15.74
N HIS A 147 7.80 6.41 -15.48
CA HIS A 147 6.49 6.72 -16.06
C HIS A 147 5.63 7.66 -15.20
N ARG A 148 5.94 7.80 -13.90
CA ARG A 148 5.23 8.67 -12.93
C ARG A 148 3.69 8.53 -12.96
N ILE A 149 3.21 7.33 -13.28
CA ILE A 149 1.79 6.99 -13.36
C ILE A 149 1.32 6.55 -11.97
N ASN A 150 0.20 7.11 -11.50
CA ASN A 150 -0.50 6.61 -10.32
C ASN A 150 -1.90 6.12 -10.70
N SER A 151 -2.42 5.16 -9.94
CA SER A 151 -3.77 4.62 -10.15
C SER A 151 -4.88 5.48 -9.52
N GLY A 152 -4.56 6.57 -8.83
CA GLY A 152 -5.53 7.36 -8.06
C GLY A 152 -6.72 7.84 -8.89
N ARG A 153 -6.49 8.24 -10.16
CA ARG A 153 -7.59 8.63 -11.07
C ARG A 153 -8.50 7.45 -11.39
N MET A 154 -7.93 6.29 -11.69
CA MET A 154 -8.69 5.06 -11.98
C MET A 154 -9.41 4.55 -10.74
N GLU A 155 -8.77 4.62 -9.57
CA GLU A 155 -9.40 4.27 -8.30
C GLU A 155 -10.58 5.19 -7.97
N GLY A 156 -10.42 6.50 -8.19
CA GLY A 156 -11.51 7.47 -8.07
C GLY A 156 -12.69 7.15 -9.00
N ILE A 157 -12.42 6.78 -10.25
CA ILE A 157 -13.45 6.36 -11.21
C ILE A 157 -14.12 5.06 -10.74
N ASN A 158 -13.33 4.06 -10.36
CA ASN A 158 -13.86 2.78 -9.86
C ASN A 158 -14.72 2.96 -8.62
N ASN A 159 -14.34 3.86 -7.71
CA ASN A 159 -15.14 4.18 -6.53
C ASN A 159 -16.47 4.84 -6.90
N LYS A 160 -16.48 5.75 -7.88
CA LYS A 160 -17.73 6.34 -8.41
C LYS A 160 -18.63 5.27 -9.02
N ILE A 161 -18.07 4.35 -9.81
CA ILE A 161 -18.82 3.23 -10.41
C ILE A 161 -19.42 2.35 -9.31
N ARG A 162 -18.63 1.98 -8.29
CA ARG A 162 -19.11 1.19 -7.14
C ARG A 162 -20.23 1.90 -6.39
N THR A 163 -20.10 3.20 -6.16
CA THR A 163 -21.13 4.01 -5.50
C THR A 163 -22.41 4.04 -6.35
N LEU A 164 -22.29 4.28 -7.66
CA LEU A 164 -23.42 4.25 -8.58
C LEU A 164 -24.16 2.91 -8.55
N THR A 165 -23.41 1.80 -8.62
CA THR A 165 -23.97 0.45 -8.58
C THR A 165 -24.64 0.14 -7.26
N ARG A 166 -24.03 0.54 -6.13
CA ARG A 166 -24.59 0.35 -4.78
C ARG A 166 -25.85 1.17 -4.55
N SER A 167 -25.88 2.44 -4.98
CA SER A 167 -27.04 3.32 -4.80
C SER A 167 -28.26 2.85 -5.60
N ALA A 168 -28.04 2.12 -6.70
CA ALA A 168 -29.10 1.54 -7.53
C ALA A 168 -29.45 0.09 -7.18
N TYR A 169 -28.83 -0.49 -6.13
CA TYR A 169 -28.96 -1.92 -5.79
C TYR A 169 -28.66 -2.87 -6.96
N GLY A 170 -27.80 -2.42 -7.90
CA GLY A 170 -27.47 -3.10 -9.13
C GLY A 170 -28.24 -2.55 -10.33
N TYR A 171 -27.83 -2.98 -11.54
CA TYR A 171 -28.48 -2.63 -12.80
C TYR A 171 -28.83 -3.91 -13.54
N ARG A 172 -30.09 -4.06 -13.96
CA ARG A 172 -30.54 -5.16 -14.82
C ARG A 172 -30.28 -4.85 -16.29
N ASP A 173 -30.40 -3.57 -16.67
CA ASP A 173 -30.19 -3.07 -18.03
C ASP A 173 -28.76 -2.53 -18.15
N GLU A 174 -27.92 -3.25 -18.91
CA GLU A 174 -26.53 -2.86 -19.17
C GLU A 174 -26.45 -1.56 -20.00
N GLY A 175 -27.35 -1.37 -20.95
CA GLY A 175 -27.39 -0.15 -21.78
C GLY A 175 -27.65 1.09 -20.92
N PHE A 176 -28.61 1.02 -20.01
CA PHE A 176 -28.88 2.09 -19.05
C PHE A 176 -27.72 2.31 -18.09
N PHE A 177 -27.05 1.24 -17.64
CA PHE A 177 -25.85 1.34 -16.81
C PHE A 177 -24.73 2.10 -17.52
N PHE A 178 -24.44 1.77 -18.78
CA PHE A 178 -23.44 2.48 -19.57
C PHE A 178 -23.80 3.96 -19.77
N LEU A 179 -25.05 4.30 -20.03
CA LEU A 179 -25.50 5.70 -20.10
C LEU A 179 -25.23 6.46 -18.80
N LYS A 180 -25.49 5.82 -17.64
CA LYS A 180 -25.16 6.40 -16.32
C LYS A 180 -23.66 6.58 -16.14
N LEU A 181 -22.82 5.63 -16.56
CA LEU A 181 -21.37 5.75 -16.52
C LEU A 181 -20.85 6.92 -17.36
N TYR A 182 -21.33 7.09 -18.57
CA TYR A 182 -20.96 8.21 -19.44
C TYR A 182 -21.35 9.56 -18.83
N ASN A 183 -22.47 9.64 -18.14
CA ASN A 183 -22.92 10.86 -17.48
C ASN A 183 -22.18 11.19 -16.18
N LEU A 184 -21.48 10.23 -15.55
CA LEU A 184 -20.69 10.48 -14.33
C LEU A 184 -19.59 11.56 -14.49
N HIS A 185 -19.16 11.81 -15.72
CA HIS A 185 -18.13 12.82 -16.01
C HIS A 185 -18.71 14.17 -16.49
N ARG A 186 -19.93 14.22 -17.00
CA ARG A 186 -20.56 15.44 -17.53
C ARG A 186 -21.15 16.36 -16.46
N SER A 187 -21.62 15.78 -15.34
CA SER A 187 -22.39 16.50 -14.32
C SER A 187 -21.66 17.60 -13.53
N ARG A 188 -20.35 17.80 -13.73
CA ARG A 188 -19.59 18.84 -13.03
C ARG A 188 -19.42 20.15 -13.80
N ARG A 189 -19.72 20.18 -15.11
CA ARG A 189 -19.57 21.39 -15.95
C ARG A 189 -20.88 22.13 -16.26
N GLU A 190 -22.02 21.47 -16.07
CA GLU A 190 -23.34 22.06 -16.40
C GLU A 190 -24.09 22.64 -15.19
N LEU A 191 -23.54 22.51 -13.95
CA LEU A 191 -24.14 23.07 -12.74
C LEU A 191 -23.52 24.40 -12.29
N VAL A 192 -22.72 25.04 -13.16
CA VAL A 192 -22.23 26.41 -12.98
C VAL A 192 -22.65 27.22 -14.24
N GLY A 193 -23.92 27.51 -14.29
CA GLY A 193 -24.54 28.46 -15.17
C GLY A 193 -25.49 29.32 -14.35
#